data_98ce208a0e379f4045a457434d278c06
#
_entry.id   98ce208a0e379f4045a457434d278c06
#
_cell.length_a   1.000
_cell.length_b   1.000
_cell.length_c   1.000
_cell.angle_alpha   90.00
_cell.angle_beta   90.00
_cell.angle_gamma   90.00
#
_symmetry.space_group_name_H-M   'P 1'
#
loop_
_entity.id
_entity.type
_entity.pdbx_description
1 polymer ?
#
loop_
_entity_poly.entity_id
_entity_poly.type
_entity_poly.pdbx_seq_one_letter_code
_entity_poly.pdbx_strand_id
1 'polypeptide(L)'
;MTDLAARLAANADDIADTLVSLLPRAEIDGVRCAEARLLDAMHYGSEGGKRLRAFLAVETATVFGTDRGHALRVGAALECIHAYSLVHDDLPSMDDDALRRGRPTTHIAFDEATAILAGDALQTMAFTILASDATHENPFIRCELVTCLARASGARGMVGGQMIDIEAEKADSPLSLTEISRLQRMKTGALIEVSCSMGAILGQASAESRRAVEYYARDFGLAFQIRDDLLDAIGDVAAVGKAVAKDADAGKATFVDLLGIDGPIARKLITGCSWG
;
A
#
# COMPACT_ATOMS: atom_id res chain seq x y z
N MET A 1 22.56 9.91 -13.88
CA MET A 1 21.60 9.07 -13.13
C MET A 1 20.62 10.04 -12.47
N THR A 2 19.35 10.00 -12.83
CA THR A 2 18.31 10.79 -12.15
C THR A 2 18.24 10.29 -10.70
N ASP A 3 18.21 11.20 -9.75
CA ASP A 3 18.09 10.89 -8.33
C ASP A 3 16.82 10.06 -8.08
N LEU A 4 16.93 9.00 -7.28
CA LEU A 4 15.81 8.12 -6.92
C LEU A 4 14.66 8.91 -6.27
N ALA A 5 14.99 9.88 -5.42
CA ALA A 5 14.02 10.73 -4.76
C ALA A 5 13.21 11.56 -5.78
N ALA A 6 13.87 12.12 -6.78
CA ALA A 6 13.19 12.87 -7.85
C ALA A 6 12.28 11.98 -8.70
N ARG A 7 12.70 10.74 -9.00
CA ARG A 7 11.87 9.78 -9.74
C ARG A 7 10.64 9.35 -8.93
N LEU A 8 10.82 9.11 -7.63
CA LEU A 8 9.73 8.74 -6.74
C LEU A 8 8.71 9.89 -6.63
N ALA A 9 9.17 11.15 -6.49
CA ALA A 9 8.32 12.31 -6.45
C ALA A 9 7.53 12.50 -7.77
N ALA A 10 8.21 12.46 -8.90
CA ALA A 10 7.56 12.57 -10.21
C ALA A 10 6.51 11.46 -10.44
N ASN A 11 6.82 10.23 -10.03
CA ASN A 11 5.85 9.14 -10.12
C ASN A 11 4.65 9.36 -9.18
N ALA A 12 4.87 9.93 -8.00
CA ALA A 12 3.78 10.22 -7.06
C ALA A 12 2.81 11.25 -7.63
N ASP A 13 3.32 12.27 -8.33
CA ASP A 13 2.52 13.29 -9.02
C ASP A 13 1.74 12.68 -10.19
N ASP A 14 2.39 11.88 -11.05
CA ASP A 14 1.73 11.18 -12.18
C ASP A 14 0.60 10.26 -11.70
N ILE A 15 0.81 9.55 -10.58
CA ILE A 15 -0.23 8.68 -9.97
C ILE A 15 -1.37 9.51 -9.39
N ALA A 16 -1.08 10.65 -8.76
CA ALA A 16 -2.13 11.54 -8.24
C ALA A 16 -3.03 12.05 -9.38
N ASP A 17 -2.43 12.52 -10.47
CA ASP A 17 -3.16 12.96 -11.68
C ASP A 17 -3.97 11.81 -12.31
N THR A 18 -3.38 10.62 -12.36
CA THR A 18 -4.05 9.41 -12.87
C THR A 18 -5.27 9.06 -12.01
N LEU A 19 -5.15 9.06 -10.69
CA LEU A 19 -6.27 8.82 -9.77
C LEU A 19 -7.38 9.86 -9.95
N VAL A 20 -7.03 11.16 -10.03
CA VAL A 20 -8.01 12.23 -10.29
C VAL A 20 -8.75 12.00 -11.60
N SER A 21 -8.07 11.48 -12.64
CA SER A 21 -8.68 11.19 -13.95
C SER A 21 -9.57 9.96 -13.96
N LEU A 22 -9.28 8.96 -13.10
CA LEU A 22 -9.95 7.67 -13.08
C LEU A 22 -11.10 7.60 -12.08
N LEU A 23 -10.99 8.30 -10.95
CA LEU A 23 -12.03 8.33 -9.93
C LEU A 23 -13.23 9.17 -10.43
N PRO A 24 -14.47 8.75 -10.13
CA PRO A 24 -15.67 9.50 -10.50
C PRO A 24 -15.65 10.89 -9.87
N ARG A 25 -16.19 11.88 -10.59
CA ARG A 25 -16.28 13.26 -10.12
C ARG A 25 -17.55 13.50 -9.35
N ALA A 26 -17.48 14.23 -8.24
CA ALA A 26 -18.62 14.63 -7.42
C ALA A 26 -19.53 15.67 -8.10
N GLU A 27 -19.05 16.29 -9.19
CA GLU A 27 -19.76 17.30 -9.98
C GLU A 27 -19.55 17.05 -11.47
N ILE A 28 -20.63 17.11 -12.25
CA ILE A 28 -20.65 16.97 -13.70
C ILE A 28 -21.42 18.16 -14.26
N ASP A 29 -20.81 18.92 -15.17
CA ASP A 29 -21.39 20.10 -15.83
C ASP A 29 -22.01 21.13 -14.86
N GLY A 30 -21.36 21.34 -13.70
CA GLY A 30 -21.80 22.29 -12.67
C GLY A 30 -22.92 21.75 -11.77
N VAL A 31 -23.31 20.47 -11.90
CA VAL A 31 -24.34 19.82 -11.09
C VAL A 31 -23.68 18.79 -10.17
N ARG A 32 -23.89 18.94 -8.86
CA ARG A 32 -23.44 17.94 -7.89
C ARG A 32 -24.26 16.66 -8.01
N CYS A 33 -23.57 15.52 -8.06
CA CYS A 33 -24.20 14.20 -8.06
C CYS A 33 -24.88 13.91 -6.71
N ALA A 34 -25.88 13.05 -6.71
CA ALA A 34 -26.55 12.62 -5.47
C ALA A 34 -25.57 11.91 -4.50
N GLU A 35 -24.64 11.15 -5.05
CA GLU A 35 -23.56 10.43 -4.36
C GLU A 35 -22.29 11.27 -4.13
N ALA A 36 -22.32 12.58 -4.36
CA ALA A 36 -21.16 13.46 -4.32
C ALA A 36 -20.34 13.34 -3.02
N ARG A 37 -21.00 13.13 -1.86
CA ARG A 37 -20.33 12.95 -0.57
C ARG A 37 -19.42 11.70 -0.56
N LEU A 38 -19.88 10.60 -1.15
CA LEU A 38 -19.08 9.38 -1.31
C LEU A 38 -17.88 9.65 -2.22
N LEU A 39 -18.10 10.30 -3.36
CA LEU A 39 -17.06 10.59 -4.33
C LEU A 39 -15.98 11.54 -3.76
N ASP A 40 -16.41 12.57 -3.02
CA ASP A 40 -15.49 13.46 -2.29
C ASP A 40 -14.64 12.66 -1.27
N ALA A 41 -15.26 11.72 -0.53
CA ALA A 41 -14.55 10.89 0.45
C ALA A 41 -13.56 9.90 -0.21
N MET A 42 -13.88 9.35 -1.39
CA MET A 42 -12.96 8.52 -2.18
C MET A 42 -11.71 9.32 -2.60
N HIS A 43 -11.90 10.52 -3.14
CA HIS A 43 -10.79 11.42 -3.48
C HIS A 43 -9.98 11.77 -2.23
N TYR A 44 -10.62 12.18 -1.14
CA TYR A 44 -9.98 12.53 0.12
C TYR A 44 -9.12 11.39 0.68
N GLY A 45 -9.66 10.17 0.77
CA GLY A 45 -8.97 9.00 1.28
C GLY A 45 -7.81 8.53 0.39
N SER A 46 -7.86 8.85 -0.90
CA SER A 46 -6.82 8.50 -1.87
C SER A 46 -5.71 9.54 -2.01
N GLU A 47 -5.79 10.71 -1.37
CA GLU A 47 -4.79 11.78 -1.47
C GLU A 47 -3.50 11.50 -0.68
N GLY A 48 -2.40 12.06 -1.19
CA GLY A 48 -1.10 12.08 -0.50
C GLY A 48 -0.37 10.72 -0.51
N GLY A 49 0.73 10.67 0.25
CA GLY A 49 1.60 9.49 0.35
C GLY A 49 2.71 9.44 -0.70
N LYS A 50 3.73 8.62 -0.41
CA LYS A 50 4.93 8.47 -1.27
C LYS A 50 4.67 7.59 -2.51
N ARG A 51 3.50 6.97 -2.63
CA ARG A 51 3.10 6.10 -3.75
C ARG A 51 4.13 5.01 -4.10
N LEU A 52 4.76 4.43 -3.08
CA LEU A 52 5.84 3.45 -3.28
C LEU A 52 5.36 2.19 -4.01
N ARG A 53 4.15 1.72 -3.73
CA ARG A 53 3.57 0.53 -4.39
C ARG A 53 3.37 0.78 -5.88
N ALA A 54 2.79 1.92 -6.22
CA ALA A 54 2.64 2.35 -7.60
C ALA A 54 4.01 2.55 -8.29
N PHE A 55 4.98 3.16 -7.61
CA PHE A 55 6.34 3.33 -8.11
C PHE A 55 6.98 1.98 -8.47
N LEU A 56 6.90 0.99 -7.60
CA LEU A 56 7.45 -0.35 -7.85
C LEU A 56 6.79 -1.01 -9.08
N ALA A 57 5.47 -0.88 -9.24
CA ALA A 57 4.76 -1.42 -10.40
C ALA A 57 5.18 -0.72 -11.70
N VAL A 58 5.22 0.61 -11.71
CA VAL A 58 5.59 1.42 -12.88
C VAL A 58 7.04 1.17 -13.28
N GLU A 59 7.97 1.16 -12.34
CA GLU A 59 9.38 0.91 -12.62
C GLU A 59 9.61 -0.52 -13.13
N THR A 60 8.96 -1.51 -12.54
CA THR A 60 9.06 -2.90 -13.03
C THR A 60 8.48 -3.01 -14.44
N ALA A 61 7.32 -2.42 -14.72
CA ALA A 61 6.72 -2.42 -16.06
C ALA A 61 7.65 -1.73 -17.08
N THR A 62 8.31 -0.65 -16.69
CA THR A 62 9.29 0.08 -17.52
C THR A 62 10.49 -0.80 -17.89
N VAL A 63 10.99 -1.63 -16.97
CA VAL A 63 12.10 -2.59 -17.24
C VAL A 63 11.72 -3.55 -18.38
N PHE A 64 10.44 -3.89 -18.50
CA PHE A 64 9.91 -4.79 -19.54
C PHE A 64 9.33 -4.04 -20.75
N GLY A 65 9.59 -2.74 -20.88
CA GLY A 65 9.24 -1.96 -22.08
C GLY A 65 7.77 -1.59 -22.22
N THR A 66 7.00 -1.64 -21.13
CA THR A 66 5.58 -1.27 -21.12
C THR A 66 5.39 0.24 -21.27
N ASP A 67 4.34 0.64 -22.01
CA ASP A 67 3.92 2.04 -22.05
C ASP A 67 3.59 2.57 -20.65
N ARG A 68 4.06 3.80 -20.37
CA ARG A 68 3.91 4.42 -19.05
C ARG A 68 2.44 4.63 -18.66
N GLY A 69 1.56 4.96 -19.62
CA GLY A 69 0.13 5.16 -19.33
C GLY A 69 -0.54 3.89 -18.83
N HIS A 70 -0.23 2.74 -19.42
CA HIS A 70 -0.72 1.43 -18.95
C HIS A 70 -0.16 1.10 -17.56
N ALA A 71 1.13 1.39 -17.32
CA ALA A 71 1.77 1.15 -16.03
C ALA A 71 1.19 2.04 -14.91
N LEU A 72 0.89 3.31 -15.21
CA LEU A 72 0.25 4.24 -14.26
C LEU A 72 -1.15 3.77 -13.86
N ARG A 73 -1.93 3.18 -14.78
CA ARG A 73 -3.24 2.61 -14.45
C ARG A 73 -3.13 1.44 -13.47
N VAL A 74 -2.15 0.56 -13.66
CA VAL A 74 -1.86 -0.53 -12.70
C VAL A 74 -1.42 0.04 -11.35
N GLY A 75 -0.56 1.05 -11.36
CA GLY A 75 -0.17 1.79 -10.15
C GLY A 75 -1.35 2.42 -9.42
N ALA A 76 -2.26 3.07 -10.15
CA ALA A 76 -3.48 3.67 -9.59
C ALA A 76 -4.40 2.61 -8.95
N ALA A 77 -4.56 1.44 -9.55
CA ALA A 77 -5.32 0.33 -8.97
C ALA A 77 -4.72 -0.17 -7.64
N LEU A 78 -3.39 -0.29 -7.58
CA LEU A 78 -2.67 -0.63 -6.34
C LEU A 78 -2.88 0.43 -5.25
N GLU A 79 -2.83 1.71 -5.62
CA GLU A 79 -3.07 2.81 -4.67
C GLU A 79 -4.54 2.87 -4.22
N CYS A 80 -5.52 2.51 -5.05
CA CYS A 80 -6.91 2.35 -4.61
C CYS A 80 -7.04 1.26 -3.54
N ILE A 81 -6.38 0.11 -3.72
CA ILE A 81 -6.34 -0.96 -2.70
C ILE A 81 -5.66 -0.47 -1.42
N HIS A 82 -4.53 0.23 -1.54
CA HIS A 82 -3.84 0.76 -0.38
C HIS A 82 -4.66 1.86 0.33
N ALA A 83 -5.33 2.73 -0.42
CA ALA A 83 -6.15 3.80 0.15
C ALA A 83 -7.35 3.23 0.94
N TYR A 84 -8.08 2.25 0.36
CA TYR A 84 -9.18 1.63 1.09
C TYR A 84 -8.72 0.98 2.40
N SER A 85 -7.58 0.29 2.38
CA SER A 85 -7.09 -0.36 3.59
C SER A 85 -6.78 0.66 4.69
N LEU A 86 -6.19 1.82 4.34
CA LEU A 86 -5.93 2.89 5.30
C LEU A 86 -7.22 3.55 5.81
N VAL A 87 -8.20 3.79 4.92
CA VAL A 87 -9.51 4.37 5.32
C VAL A 87 -10.24 3.46 6.30
N HIS A 88 -10.18 2.13 6.09
CA HIS A 88 -10.79 1.17 7.01
C HIS A 88 -9.98 0.96 8.28
N ASP A 89 -8.65 0.93 8.20
CA ASP A 89 -7.77 0.81 9.37
C ASP A 89 -7.96 1.98 10.35
N ASP A 90 -8.26 3.20 9.86
CA ASP A 90 -8.48 4.38 10.69
C ASP A 90 -9.80 4.38 11.48
N LEU A 91 -10.77 3.49 11.16
CA LEU A 91 -12.08 3.46 11.80
C LEU A 91 -11.99 3.15 13.31
N PRO A 92 -13.00 3.61 14.12
CA PRO A 92 -13.04 3.33 15.57
C PRO A 92 -13.07 1.84 15.94
N SER A 93 -13.51 0.96 15.03
CA SER A 93 -13.51 -0.50 15.20
C SER A 93 -12.18 -1.17 14.87
N MET A 94 -11.21 -0.39 14.40
CA MET A 94 -9.88 -0.82 13.99
C MET A 94 -8.81 -0.09 14.83
N ASP A 95 -7.96 0.73 14.20
CA ASP A 95 -6.87 1.45 14.89
C ASP A 95 -7.35 2.73 15.64
N ASP A 96 -8.59 3.19 15.42
CA ASP A 96 -9.20 4.41 15.98
C ASP A 96 -8.28 5.65 15.85
N ASP A 97 -7.76 5.87 14.63
CA ASP A 97 -6.86 6.97 14.35
C ASP A 97 -7.61 8.24 13.95
N ALA A 98 -7.43 9.34 14.70
CA ALA A 98 -8.04 10.63 14.36
C ALA A 98 -7.27 11.39 13.26
N LEU A 99 -5.98 11.11 13.08
CA LEU A 99 -5.11 11.79 12.13
C LEU A 99 -4.28 10.80 11.30
N ARG A 100 -4.18 11.04 10.00
CA ARG A 100 -3.30 10.33 9.07
C ARG A 100 -2.55 11.33 8.17
N ARG A 101 -1.22 11.25 8.14
CA ARG A 101 -0.37 12.18 7.38
C ARG A 101 -0.62 13.65 7.76
N GLY A 102 -0.91 13.92 9.04
CA GLY A 102 -1.17 15.26 9.56
C GLY A 102 -2.55 15.84 9.21
N ARG A 103 -3.47 15.06 8.61
CA ARG A 103 -4.85 15.45 8.29
C ARG A 103 -5.85 14.57 9.05
N PRO A 104 -7.08 15.07 9.33
CA PRO A 104 -8.14 14.23 9.87
C PRO A 104 -8.35 12.97 9.01
N THR A 105 -8.58 11.83 9.65
CA THR A 105 -8.93 10.59 8.95
C THR A 105 -10.29 10.70 8.27
N THR A 106 -10.59 9.84 7.31
CA THR A 106 -11.80 9.96 6.49
C THR A 106 -13.09 9.93 7.34
N HIS A 107 -13.15 9.10 8.39
CA HIS A 107 -14.32 9.04 9.27
C HIS A 107 -14.49 10.31 10.14
N ILE A 108 -13.40 11.00 10.47
CA ILE A 108 -13.44 12.29 11.17
C ILE A 108 -13.81 13.43 10.22
N ALA A 109 -13.29 13.43 8.98
CA ALA A 109 -13.57 14.47 7.99
C ALA A 109 -15.02 14.39 7.44
N PHE A 110 -15.59 13.18 7.40
CA PHE A 110 -16.94 12.94 6.89
C PHE A 110 -17.84 12.33 7.97
N ASP A 111 -17.87 11.01 8.09
CA ASP A 111 -18.47 10.16 9.10
C ASP A 111 -18.05 8.69 8.86
N GLU A 112 -18.34 7.79 9.83
CA GLU A 112 -17.96 6.37 9.74
C GLU A 112 -18.62 5.66 8.55
N ALA A 113 -19.93 5.87 8.33
CA ALA A 113 -20.65 5.23 7.23
C ALA A 113 -20.09 5.65 5.87
N THR A 114 -19.79 6.94 5.71
CA THR A 114 -19.15 7.48 4.49
C THR A 114 -17.75 6.89 4.30
N ALA A 115 -16.95 6.75 5.37
CA ALA A 115 -15.62 6.15 5.30
C ALA A 115 -15.67 4.66 4.90
N ILE A 116 -16.58 3.87 5.48
CA ILE A 116 -16.80 2.47 5.10
C ILE A 116 -17.11 2.36 3.61
N LEU A 117 -18.11 3.12 3.14
CA LEU A 117 -18.52 3.09 1.73
C LEU A 117 -17.43 3.60 0.78
N ALA A 118 -16.63 4.60 1.19
CA ALA A 118 -15.52 5.09 0.40
C ALA A 118 -14.42 4.01 0.24
N GLY A 119 -14.12 3.26 1.30
CA GLY A 119 -13.20 2.12 1.24
C GLY A 119 -13.71 1.02 0.30
N ASP A 120 -15.00 0.63 0.43
CA ASP A 120 -15.63 -0.37 -0.45
C ASP A 120 -15.59 0.05 -1.93
N ALA A 121 -15.88 1.32 -2.20
CA ALA A 121 -15.88 1.88 -3.54
C ALA A 121 -14.45 1.95 -4.14
N LEU A 122 -13.45 2.35 -3.35
CA LEU A 122 -12.04 2.36 -3.75
C LEU A 122 -11.54 0.95 -4.06
N GLN A 123 -11.87 -0.04 -3.22
CA GLN A 123 -11.53 -1.44 -3.47
C GLN A 123 -12.13 -1.92 -4.80
N THR A 124 -13.41 -1.65 -5.03
CA THR A 124 -14.10 -2.01 -6.27
C THR A 124 -13.50 -1.31 -7.48
N MET A 125 -13.14 -0.02 -7.34
CA MET A 125 -12.54 0.79 -8.39
C MET A 125 -11.19 0.23 -8.86
N ALA A 126 -10.38 -0.34 -7.96
CA ALA A 126 -9.13 -1.00 -8.33
C ALA A 126 -9.34 -2.09 -9.38
N PHE A 127 -10.34 -2.93 -9.21
CA PHE A 127 -10.66 -4.01 -10.16
C PHE A 127 -11.29 -3.48 -11.44
N THR A 128 -12.08 -2.41 -11.37
CA THR A 128 -12.61 -1.71 -12.54
C THR A 128 -11.48 -1.18 -13.43
N ILE A 129 -10.45 -0.56 -12.82
CA ILE A 129 -9.28 -0.05 -13.53
C ILE A 129 -8.54 -1.20 -14.23
N LEU A 130 -8.26 -2.30 -13.51
CA LEU A 130 -7.50 -3.43 -14.06
C LEU A 130 -8.24 -4.19 -15.15
N ALA A 131 -9.57 -4.29 -15.07
CA ALA A 131 -10.40 -4.98 -16.04
C ALA A 131 -10.61 -4.19 -17.36
N SER A 132 -10.35 -2.87 -17.33
CA SER A 132 -10.51 -1.99 -18.49
C SER A 132 -9.54 -2.32 -19.61
N ASP A 133 -10.02 -2.28 -20.87
CA ASP A 133 -9.21 -2.42 -22.09
C ASP A 133 -8.14 -1.31 -22.21
N ALA A 134 -8.41 -0.12 -21.65
CA ALA A 134 -7.42 0.95 -21.53
C ALA A 134 -6.22 0.60 -20.62
N THR A 135 -6.31 -0.43 -19.79
CA THR A 135 -5.18 -0.92 -18.98
C THR A 135 -4.31 -1.89 -19.78
N HIS A 136 -4.92 -2.75 -20.60
CA HIS A 136 -4.21 -3.61 -21.54
C HIS A 136 -5.20 -4.19 -22.56
N GLU A 137 -4.83 -4.25 -23.85
CA GLU A 137 -5.68 -4.77 -24.92
C GLU A 137 -6.01 -6.27 -24.73
N ASN A 138 -5.03 -7.07 -24.28
CA ASN A 138 -5.18 -8.50 -24.08
C ASN A 138 -5.98 -8.81 -22.80
N PRO A 139 -7.20 -9.41 -22.90
CA PRO A 139 -8.03 -9.72 -21.75
C PRO A 139 -7.41 -10.76 -20.81
N PHE A 140 -6.51 -11.64 -21.28
CA PHE A 140 -5.82 -12.60 -20.43
C PHE A 140 -4.86 -11.91 -19.46
N ILE A 141 -4.16 -10.86 -19.91
CA ILE A 141 -3.30 -10.04 -19.05
C ILE A 141 -4.16 -9.31 -18.00
N ARG A 142 -5.30 -8.73 -18.40
CA ARG A 142 -6.22 -8.10 -17.44
C ARG A 142 -6.74 -9.09 -16.39
N CYS A 143 -7.15 -10.28 -16.80
CA CYS A 143 -7.57 -11.35 -15.87
C CYS A 143 -6.45 -11.77 -14.91
N GLU A 144 -5.21 -11.85 -15.40
CA GLU A 144 -4.04 -12.18 -14.56
C GLU A 144 -3.77 -11.08 -13.53
N LEU A 145 -3.80 -9.79 -13.94
CA LEU A 145 -3.65 -8.64 -13.06
C LEU A 145 -4.73 -8.61 -11.97
N VAL A 146 -6.01 -8.77 -12.33
CA VAL A 146 -7.14 -8.85 -11.40
C VAL A 146 -6.95 -9.99 -10.40
N THR A 147 -6.59 -11.18 -10.88
CA THR A 147 -6.40 -12.37 -10.03
C THR A 147 -5.22 -12.18 -9.07
N CYS A 148 -4.13 -11.61 -9.56
CA CYS A 148 -2.93 -11.35 -8.77
C CYS A 148 -3.23 -10.37 -7.63
N LEU A 149 -3.87 -9.24 -7.93
CA LEU A 149 -4.25 -8.24 -6.93
C LEU A 149 -5.26 -8.80 -5.92
N ALA A 150 -6.30 -9.51 -6.37
CA ALA A 150 -7.32 -10.10 -5.50
C ALA A 150 -6.73 -11.11 -4.49
N ARG A 151 -5.73 -11.91 -4.92
CA ARG A 151 -5.02 -12.82 -4.01
C ARG A 151 -4.18 -12.07 -2.97
N ALA A 152 -3.46 -11.03 -3.40
CA ALA A 152 -2.56 -10.27 -2.52
C ALA A 152 -3.32 -9.39 -1.52
N SER A 153 -4.49 -8.85 -1.89
CA SER A 153 -5.31 -8.02 -1.00
C SER A 153 -6.29 -8.82 -0.13
N GLY A 154 -6.63 -10.05 -0.53
CA GLY A 154 -7.70 -10.83 0.10
C GLY A 154 -7.33 -11.56 1.40
N ALA A 155 -8.14 -12.59 1.77
CA ALA A 155 -8.04 -13.33 3.03
C ALA A 155 -6.71 -14.08 3.24
N ARG A 156 -5.96 -14.39 2.18
CA ARG A 156 -4.62 -15.02 2.25
C ARG A 156 -3.49 -14.03 1.98
N GLY A 157 -3.80 -12.74 1.91
CA GLY A 157 -2.91 -11.61 1.73
C GLY A 157 -3.15 -10.54 2.80
N MET A 158 -3.22 -9.28 2.38
CA MET A 158 -3.26 -8.10 3.27
C MET A 158 -4.39 -8.17 4.31
N VAL A 159 -5.63 -8.47 3.91
CA VAL A 159 -6.77 -8.54 4.84
C VAL A 159 -6.59 -9.67 5.86
N GLY A 160 -6.07 -10.83 5.43
CA GLY A 160 -5.73 -11.92 6.36
C GLY A 160 -4.60 -11.54 7.33
N GLY A 161 -3.63 -10.75 6.86
CA GLY A 161 -2.57 -10.20 7.71
C GLY A 161 -3.12 -9.21 8.75
N GLN A 162 -4.03 -8.33 8.35
CA GLN A 162 -4.72 -7.41 9.27
C GLN A 162 -5.52 -8.17 10.34
N MET A 163 -6.21 -9.26 9.98
CA MET A 163 -6.92 -10.08 10.97
C MET A 163 -5.97 -10.72 11.98
N ILE A 164 -4.80 -11.21 11.53
CA ILE A 164 -3.78 -11.76 12.45
C ILE A 164 -3.26 -10.67 13.38
N ASP A 165 -3.10 -9.44 12.92
CA ASP A 165 -2.64 -8.30 13.70
C ASP A 165 -3.63 -7.99 14.85
N ILE A 166 -4.92 -7.86 14.53
CA ILE A 166 -5.99 -7.64 15.52
C ILE A 166 -6.07 -8.78 16.55
N GLU A 167 -5.90 -10.03 16.12
CA GLU A 167 -5.90 -11.17 17.04
C GLU A 167 -4.65 -11.19 17.93
N ALA A 168 -3.51 -10.73 17.41
CA ALA A 168 -2.26 -10.63 18.17
C ALA A 168 -2.35 -9.62 19.33
N GLU A 169 -3.05 -8.50 19.14
CA GLU A 169 -3.29 -7.50 20.20
C GLU A 169 -4.11 -8.04 21.37
N LYS A 170 -4.94 -9.07 21.12
CA LYS A 170 -5.82 -9.70 22.12
C LYS A 170 -5.24 -10.98 22.71
N ALA A 171 -4.08 -11.41 22.22
CA ALA A 171 -3.48 -12.68 22.64
C ALA A 171 -2.85 -12.60 24.04
N ASP A 172 -3.03 -13.62 24.86
CA ASP A 172 -2.43 -13.73 26.18
C ASP A 172 -0.89 -13.89 26.16
N SER A 173 -0.30 -14.18 25.00
CA SER A 173 1.14 -14.38 24.83
C SER A 173 1.64 -13.72 23.55
N PRO A 174 2.87 -13.15 23.56
CA PRO A 174 3.47 -12.56 22.35
C PRO A 174 3.61 -13.58 21.21
N LEU A 175 3.48 -13.09 19.96
CA LEU A 175 3.72 -13.90 18.78
C LEU A 175 5.19 -14.36 18.70
N SER A 176 5.41 -15.57 18.22
CA SER A 176 6.75 -16.06 17.85
C SER A 176 7.30 -15.33 16.62
N LEU A 177 8.61 -15.39 16.41
CA LEU A 177 9.28 -14.82 15.22
C LEU A 177 8.67 -15.30 13.90
N THR A 178 8.28 -16.58 13.82
CA THR A 178 7.63 -17.15 12.64
C THR A 178 6.25 -16.55 12.39
N GLU A 179 5.47 -16.33 13.45
CA GLU A 179 4.14 -15.72 13.36
C GLU A 179 4.23 -14.26 13.00
N ILE A 180 5.14 -13.48 13.61
CA ILE A 180 5.42 -12.08 13.24
C ILE A 180 5.86 -11.99 11.77
N SER A 181 6.80 -12.84 11.35
CA SER A 181 7.25 -12.85 9.94
C SER A 181 6.10 -13.16 8.98
N ARG A 182 5.18 -14.05 9.35
CA ARG A 182 3.99 -14.36 8.55
C ARG A 182 3.02 -13.18 8.51
N LEU A 183 2.71 -12.56 9.64
CA LEU A 183 1.86 -11.38 9.77
C LEU A 183 2.36 -10.27 8.86
N GLN A 184 3.63 -9.87 9.04
CA GLN A 184 4.25 -8.78 8.30
C GLN A 184 4.30 -9.05 6.79
N ARG A 185 4.61 -10.28 6.40
CA ARG A 185 4.57 -10.67 4.99
C ARG A 185 3.17 -10.57 4.39
N MET A 186 2.11 -10.92 5.16
CA MET A 186 0.73 -10.84 4.69
C MET A 186 0.22 -9.39 4.72
N LYS A 187 0.33 -8.67 5.84
CA LYS A 187 -0.23 -7.33 6.03
C LYS A 187 0.45 -6.31 5.10
N THR A 188 1.77 -6.31 5.04
CA THR A 188 2.56 -5.32 4.30
C THR A 188 3.23 -5.89 3.05
N GLY A 189 3.91 -7.03 3.19
CA GLY A 189 4.72 -7.64 2.13
C GLY A 189 3.92 -8.01 0.89
N ALA A 190 2.72 -8.55 1.05
CA ALA A 190 1.89 -9.00 -0.07
C ALA A 190 1.60 -7.90 -1.10
N LEU A 191 1.33 -6.68 -0.66
CA LEU A 191 1.11 -5.55 -1.58
C LEU A 191 2.41 -5.04 -2.21
N ILE A 192 3.56 -5.17 -1.56
CA ILE A 192 4.86 -4.85 -2.14
C ILE A 192 5.24 -5.89 -3.21
N GLU A 193 5.11 -7.18 -2.88
CA GLU A 193 5.39 -8.28 -3.80
C GLU A 193 4.51 -8.21 -5.04
N VAL A 194 3.21 -7.99 -4.87
CA VAL A 194 2.27 -7.91 -6.00
C VAL A 194 2.52 -6.67 -6.87
N SER A 195 2.99 -5.56 -6.31
CA SER A 195 3.31 -4.36 -7.09
C SER A 195 4.35 -4.66 -8.17
N CYS A 196 5.46 -5.31 -7.81
CA CYS A 196 6.48 -5.72 -8.77
C CYS A 196 5.94 -6.80 -9.74
N SER A 197 5.20 -7.80 -9.21
CA SER A 197 4.64 -8.88 -10.03
C SER A 197 3.69 -8.35 -11.10
N MET A 198 2.83 -7.38 -10.77
CA MET A 198 1.89 -6.78 -11.72
C MET A 198 2.61 -5.98 -12.82
N GLY A 199 3.71 -5.28 -12.49
CA GLY A 199 4.56 -4.66 -13.50
C GLY A 199 5.16 -5.68 -14.48
N ALA A 200 5.64 -6.82 -13.97
CA ALA A 200 6.18 -7.91 -14.79
C ALA A 200 5.08 -8.63 -15.62
N ILE A 201 3.87 -8.78 -15.08
CA ILE A 201 2.72 -9.32 -15.81
C ILE A 201 2.35 -8.39 -16.97
N LEU A 202 2.21 -7.09 -16.69
CA LEU A 202 1.84 -6.08 -17.68
C LEU A 202 2.86 -6.02 -18.83
N GLY A 203 4.15 -6.12 -18.51
CA GLY A 203 5.25 -6.17 -19.47
C GLY A 203 5.47 -7.56 -20.10
N GLN A 204 4.60 -8.52 -19.85
CA GLN A 204 4.66 -9.88 -20.41
C GLN A 204 6.04 -10.55 -20.20
N ALA A 205 6.65 -10.32 -19.04
CA ALA A 205 7.96 -10.85 -18.68
C ALA A 205 7.99 -12.39 -18.75
N SER A 206 9.15 -12.94 -19.11
CA SER A 206 9.36 -14.39 -19.13
C SER A 206 9.16 -15.02 -17.73
N ALA A 207 8.90 -16.33 -17.67
CA ALA A 207 8.75 -17.02 -16.39
C ALA A 207 10.01 -16.93 -15.51
N GLU A 208 11.19 -16.85 -16.11
CA GLU A 208 12.47 -16.65 -15.40
C GLU A 208 12.55 -15.25 -14.82
N SER A 209 12.26 -14.22 -15.63
CA SER A 209 12.26 -12.82 -15.18
C SER A 209 11.23 -12.57 -14.09
N ARG A 210 10.02 -13.16 -14.21
CA ARG A 210 8.97 -13.07 -13.17
C ARG A 210 9.46 -13.64 -11.83
N ARG A 211 10.12 -14.81 -11.84
CA ARG A 211 10.73 -15.37 -10.62
C ARG A 211 11.81 -14.48 -10.02
N ALA A 212 12.66 -13.87 -10.83
CA ALA A 212 13.68 -12.94 -10.35
C ALA A 212 13.05 -11.71 -9.69
N VAL A 213 11.99 -11.15 -10.30
CA VAL A 213 11.21 -10.02 -9.75
C VAL A 213 10.54 -10.42 -8.42
N GLU A 214 9.96 -11.62 -8.32
CA GLU A 214 9.34 -12.12 -7.08
C GLU A 214 10.36 -12.23 -5.93
N TYR A 215 11.55 -12.78 -6.19
CA TYR A 215 12.61 -12.84 -5.18
C TYR A 215 13.04 -11.44 -4.71
N TYR A 216 13.30 -10.54 -5.67
CA TYR A 216 13.64 -9.15 -5.35
C TYR A 216 12.56 -8.47 -4.51
N ALA A 217 11.30 -8.59 -4.92
CA ALA A 217 10.18 -7.94 -4.25
C ALA A 217 9.97 -8.45 -2.81
N ARG A 218 10.16 -9.76 -2.59
CA ARG A 218 10.11 -10.36 -1.27
C ARG A 218 11.21 -9.85 -0.35
N ASP A 219 12.46 -9.81 -0.85
CA ASP A 219 13.59 -9.33 -0.06
C ASP A 219 13.47 -7.82 0.23
N PHE A 220 12.98 -7.03 -0.75
CA PHE A 220 12.68 -5.62 -0.57
C PHE A 220 11.56 -5.40 0.46
N GLY A 221 10.47 -6.18 0.40
CA GLY A 221 9.36 -6.08 1.35
C GLY A 221 9.80 -6.37 2.79
N LEU A 222 10.67 -7.37 2.98
CA LEU A 222 11.24 -7.67 4.30
C LEU A 222 12.12 -6.52 4.80
N ALA A 223 13.00 -5.99 3.96
CA ALA A 223 13.87 -4.86 4.33
C ALA A 223 13.06 -3.59 4.65
N PHE A 224 11.99 -3.34 3.89
CA PHE A 224 11.08 -2.22 4.11
C PHE A 224 10.41 -2.32 5.49
N GLN A 225 9.88 -3.50 5.85
CA GLN A 225 9.22 -3.72 7.12
C GLN A 225 10.19 -3.57 8.31
N ILE A 226 11.38 -4.17 8.24
CA ILE A 226 12.38 -4.04 9.30
C ILE A 226 12.76 -2.56 9.50
N ARG A 227 12.84 -1.78 8.41
CA ARG A 227 13.11 -0.35 8.49
C ARG A 227 11.97 0.42 9.15
N ASP A 228 10.72 0.11 8.82
CA ASP A 228 9.55 0.75 9.43
C ASP A 228 9.51 0.46 10.93
N ASP A 229 9.69 -0.79 11.37
CA ASP A 229 9.76 -1.19 12.77
C ASP A 229 10.89 -0.46 13.53
N LEU A 230 12.06 -0.29 12.88
CA LEU A 230 13.19 0.45 13.45
C LEU A 230 12.88 1.95 13.62
N LEU A 231 12.27 2.58 12.63
CA LEU A 231 11.91 4.01 12.69
C LEU A 231 10.88 4.27 13.80
N ASP A 232 9.92 3.39 13.96
CA ASP A 232 8.90 3.46 15.00
C ASP A 232 9.54 3.33 16.41
N ALA A 233 10.48 2.39 16.57
CA ALA A 233 11.17 2.16 17.82
C ALA A 233 12.17 3.29 18.22
N ILE A 234 12.79 3.96 17.22
CA ILE A 234 13.76 5.06 17.48
C ILE A 234 13.03 6.37 17.80
N GLY A 235 11.76 6.50 17.45
CA GLY A 235 10.94 7.62 17.87
C GLY A 235 11.20 8.93 17.15
N ASP A 236 11.52 8.91 15.85
CA ASP A 236 11.63 10.13 15.05
C ASP A 236 10.25 10.62 14.57
N VAL A 237 9.59 11.43 15.42
CA VAL A 237 8.27 12.04 15.16
C VAL A 237 8.24 12.84 13.85
N ALA A 238 9.37 13.47 13.48
CA ALA A 238 9.45 14.30 12.27
C ALA A 238 9.48 13.46 10.99
N ALA A 239 10.01 12.22 11.05
CA ALA A 239 10.13 11.35 9.89
C ALA A 239 8.89 10.49 9.65
N VAL A 240 8.15 10.09 10.68
CA VAL A 240 7.04 9.11 10.58
C VAL A 240 5.67 9.77 10.47
N GLY A 241 5.49 11.01 10.97
CA GLY A 241 4.21 11.73 10.92
C GLY A 241 3.09 11.09 11.75
N LYS A 242 3.40 10.14 12.63
CA LYS A 242 2.51 9.49 13.59
C LYS A 242 2.96 9.81 15.02
N ALA A 243 2.07 9.62 16.01
CA ALA A 243 2.46 9.62 17.43
C ALA A 243 3.45 8.47 17.66
N VAL A 244 4.66 8.83 18.11
CA VAL A 244 5.74 7.87 18.39
C VAL A 244 5.34 6.94 19.52
N ALA A 245 5.79 5.68 19.45
CA ALA A 245 5.50 4.63 20.42
C ALA A 245 4.03 4.19 20.56
N LYS A 246 3.13 4.61 19.64
CA LYS A 246 1.74 4.14 19.67
C LYS A 246 1.64 2.61 19.47
N ASP A 247 2.52 2.04 18.65
CA ASP A 247 2.57 0.60 18.38
C ASP A 247 3.07 -0.19 19.60
N ALA A 248 4.02 0.35 20.39
CA ALA A 248 4.47 -0.26 21.64
C ALA A 248 3.39 -0.24 22.73
N ASP A 249 2.64 0.87 22.84
CA ASP A 249 1.52 0.99 23.78
C ASP A 249 0.30 0.13 23.35
N ALA A 250 0.14 -0.14 22.06
CA ALA A 250 -0.91 -1.01 21.52
C ALA A 250 -0.56 -2.51 21.56
N GLY A 251 0.64 -2.90 22.02
CA GLY A 251 1.06 -4.31 22.07
C GLY A 251 1.33 -4.94 20.69
N LYS A 252 1.56 -4.13 19.65
CA LYS A 252 1.85 -4.64 18.29
C LYS A 252 3.18 -5.39 18.26
N ALA A 253 3.16 -6.57 17.67
CA ALA A 253 4.32 -7.46 17.58
C ALA A 253 5.26 -7.02 16.46
N THR A 254 6.48 -6.56 16.81
CA THR A 254 7.49 -6.05 15.87
C THR A 254 8.76 -6.92 15.83
N PHE A 255 9.55 -6.83 14.74
CA PHE A 255 10.87 -7.46 14.68
C PHE A 255 11.83 -6.88 15.73
N VAL A 256 11.66 -5.61 16.11
CA VAL A 256 12.51 -4.92 17.10
C VAL A 256 12.30 -5.49 18.48
N ASP A 257 11.08 -5.87 18.84
CA ASP A 257 10.78 -6.48 20.15
C ASP A 257 11.52 -7.80 20.34
N LEU A 258 11.70 -8.56 19.28
CA LEU A 258 12.35 -9.87 19.30
C LEU A 258 13.87 -9.82 19.11
N LEU A 259 14.36 -8.94 18.23
CA LEU A 259 15.77 -8.90 17.82
C LEU A 259 16.56 -7.83 18.57
N GLY A 260 15.88 -6.92 19.26
CA GLY A 260 16.46 -5.77 19.94
C GLY A 260 17.00 -4.70 18.99
N ILE A 261 16.90 -3.43 19.38
CA ILE A 261 17.40 -2.28 18.59
C ILE A 261 18.91 -2.39 18.32
N ASP A 262 19.67 -3.00 19.23
CA ASP A 262 21.11 -3.21 19.14
C ASP A 262 21.53 -4.51 18.46
N GLY A 263 20.59 -5.28 17.93
CA GLY A 263 20.87 -6.54 17.25
C GLY A 263 21.71 -6.35 15.99
N PRO A 264 22.49 -7.39 15.57
CA PRO A 264 23.38 -7.28 14.41
C PRO A 264 22.65 -6.94 13.11
N ILE A 265 21.40 -7.36 12.94
CA ILE A 265 20.54 -7.07 11.77
C ILE A 265 20.11 -5.61 11.80
N ALA A 266 19.65 -5.11 12.96
CA ALA A 266 19.26 -3.72 13.14
C ALA A 266 20.44 -2.77 12.87
N ARG A 267 21.61 -3.05 13.45
CA ARG A 267 22.84 -2.27 13.21
C ARG A 267 23.24 -2.25 11.73
N LYS A 268 23.17 -3.39 11.05
CA LYS A 268 23.54 -3.48 9.63
C LYS A 268 22.60 -2.68 8.72
N LEU A 269 21.31 -2.63 9.05
CA LEU A 269 20.32 -1.83 8.33
C LEU A 269 20.43 -0.33 8.64
N ILE A 270 20.66 0.05 9.90
CA ILE A 270 20.91 1.44 10.32
C ILE A 270 22.19 1.99 9.68
N THR A 271 23.28 1.22 9.66
CA THR A 271 24.57 1.66 9.13
C THR A 271 24.72 1.49 7.63
N GLY A 272 24.01 0.54 7.02
CA GLY A 272 24.03 0.27 5.57
C GLY A 272 23.07 1.14 4.76
N CYS A 273 22.11 1.77 5.39
CA CYS A 273 21.14 2.67 4.78
C CYS A 273 21.49 4.15 5.00
N SER A 274 22.77 4.53 4.83
CA SER A 274 23.09 5.94 4.58
C SER A 274 22.64 6.29 3.16
N TRP A 275 21.34 6.50 2.99
CA TRP A 275 20.79 7.16 1.81
C TRP A 275 21.09 8.64 1.97
N GLY A 276 22.20 9.09 1.33
CA GLY A 276 22.50 10.50 1.12
C GLY A 276 21.52 11.12 0.12
#